data_29808a97f9201c312e18c2650a6805d4
#
_entry.id   29808a97f9201c312e18c2650a6805d4
#
_cell.length_a   1.000
_cell.length_b   1.000
_cell.length_c   1.000
_cell.angle_alpha   90.00
_cell.angle_beta   90.00
_cell.angle_gamma   90.00
#
_symmetry.space_group_name_H-M   'P 1'
#
loop_
_entity.id
_entity.type
_entity.pdbx_description
1 polymer ?
#
loop_
_entity_poly.entity_id
_entity_poly.type
_entity_poly.pdbx_seq_one_letter_code
_entity_poly.pdbx_strand_id
1 'polypeptide(L)'
;AIIDSGRKAGIEAYHGSPYDFDKFKTEAIGTGEGAQAYGQGLYFAESEDVARSYRDALASRRPSPTYKGRGYDQLDGPEYRALSAIEREVRYNKNLSPKEAKEAAITSLNQQKKRAAENIDPAIRGDRLKDYDEDLSALRTMRPDDIVIGGRMYKVNIDADPDELVDWDAPVGDQPKAVQE
;
A
#
# COMPACT_ATOMS: atom_id res chain seq x y z
N ALA A 1 -40.32 -9.40 -22.70
CA ALA A 1 -39.02 -9.90 -23.10
C ALA A 1 -38.00 -8.80 -22.81
N ILE A 2 -37.26 -8.96 -21.74
CA ILE A 2 -36.11 -8.08 -21.40
C ILE A 2 -34.96 -8.63 -22.24
N ILE A 3 -34.52 -7.85 -23.21
CA ILE A 3 -33.31 -8.12 -23.98
C ILE A 3 -32.15 -7.89 -22.98
N ASP A 4 -31.55 -8.96 -22.53
CA ASP A 4 -30.26 -8.95 -21.87
C ASP A 4 -29.25 -8.48 -22.93
N SER A 5 -28.95 -7.17 -22.89
CA SER A 5 -27.90 -6.59 -23.72
C SER A 5 -26.57 -7.14 -23.18
N GLY A 6 -25.98 -8.08 -23.90
CA GLY A 6 -24.79 -8.83 -23.55
C GLY A 6 -23.69 -7.93 -23.00
N ARG A 7 -23.60 -7.89 -21.66
CA ARG A 7 -22.37 -7.49 -20.98
C ARG A 7 -21.34 -8.57 -21.31
N LYS A 8 -20.29 -8.20 -22.02
CA LYS A 8 -19.09 -9.01 -22.12
C LYS A 8 -18.70 -9.41 -20.68
N ALA A 9 -18.48 -10.69 -20.47
CA ALA A 9 -17.94 -11.15 -19.19
C ALA A 9 -16.49 -10.66 -19.15
N GLY A 10 -16.27 -9.56 -18.44
CA GLY A 10 -14.91 -9.04 -18.27
C GLY A 10 -13.99 -10.04 -17.56
N ILE A 11 -12.70 -9.91 -17.77
CA ILE A 11 -11.68 -10.79 -17.20
C ILE A 11 -11.41 -10.34 -15.77
N GLU A 12 -11.67 -11.24 -14.82
CA GLU A 12 -11.32 -11.01 -13.42
C GLU A 12 -9.82 -11.15 -13.24
N ALA A 13 -9.19 -10.13 -12.65
CA ALA A 13 -7.76 -10.11 -12.41
C ALA A 13 -7.42 -9.42 -11.09
N TYR A 14 -6.22 -9.65 -10.59
CA TYR A 14 -5.74 -9.18 -9.30
C TYR A 14 -4.45 -8.39 -9.45
N HIS A 15 -4.33 -7.33 -8.65
CA HIS A 15 -3.12 -6.53 -8.56
C HIS A 15 -2.72 -6.37 -7.10
N GLY A 16 -1.48 -6.73 -6.78
CA GLY A 16 -0.87 -6.50 -5.48
C GLY A 16 0.02 -5.26 -5.51
N SER A 17 -0.28 -4.26 -4.68
CA SER A 17 0.50 -3.04 -4.58
C SER A 17 0.99 -2.80 -3.15
N PRO A 18 2.21 -2.27 -2.94
CA PRO A 18 2.65 -1.79 -1.64
C PRO A 18 1.94 -0.49 -1.22
N TYR A 19 1.20 0.13 -2.15
CA TYR A 19 0.49 1.39 -1.93
C TYR A 19 -1.02 1.19 -1.91
N ASP A 20 -1.71 2.13 -1.26
CA ASP A 20 -3.16 2.25 -1.28
C ASP A 20 -3.57 3.39 -2.23
N PHE A 21 -4.47 3.08 -3.18
CA PHE A 21 -4.99 4.06 -4.13
C PHE A 21 -6.41 3.68 -4.58
N ASP A 22 -7.19 4.69 -4.95
CA ASP A 22 -8.58 4.49 -5.39
C ASP A 22 -8.70 4.26 -6.90
N LYS A 23 -7.66 4.58 -7.68
CA LYS A 23 -7.69 4.51 -9.13
C LYS A 23 -6.34 4.17 -9.71
N PHE A 24 -6.30 3.24 -10.66
CA PHE A 24 -5.14 2.98 -11.48
C PHE A 24 -4.86 4.18 -12.40
N LYS A 25 -3.62 4.64 -12.42
CA LYS A 25 -3.16 5.75 -13.26
C LYS A 25 -2.01 5.30 -14.11
N THR A 26 -2.07 5.62 -15.39
CA THR A 26 -0.99 5.30 -16.34
C THR A 26 0.30 6.07 -16.02
N GLU A 27 0.19 7.24 -15.40
CA GLU A 27 1.34 8.03 -14.95
C GLU A 27 2.12 7.36 -13.81
N ALA A 28 1.50 6.39 -13.12
CA ALA A 28 2.16 5.59 -12.09
C ALA A 28 2.92 4.38 -12.65
N ILE A 29 2.83 4.12 -13.96
CA ILE A 29 3.58 3.05 -14.61
C ILE A 29 5.09 3.33 -14.45
N GLY A 30 5.83 2.34 -13.97
CA GLY A 30 7.28 2.47 -13.76
C GLY A 30 7.69 3.10 -12.43
N THR A 31 6.75 3.57 -11.60
CA THR A 31 7.06 4.07 -10.24
C THR A 31 7.17 2.95 -9.21
N GLY A 32 6.70 1.74 -9.52
CA GLY A 32 6.84 0.56 -8.68
C GLY A 32 8.20 -0.12 -8.85
N GLU A 33 8.64 -0.87 -7.85
CA GLU A 33 9.91 -1.63 -7.88
C GLU A 33 9.86 -2.90 -8.73
N GLY A 34 8.75 -3.18 -9.39
CA GLY A 34 8.68 -4.23 -10.40
C GLY A 34 9.62 -3.86 -11.53
N ALA A 35 10.77 -4.55 -11.64
CA ALA A 35 11.52 -4.47 -12.89
C ALA A 35 10.49 -4.64 -14.00
N GLN A 36 10.45 -3.72 -14.97
CA GLN A 36 9.55 -3.79 -16.12
C GLN A 36 9.96 -5.01 -16.99
N ALA A 37 9.91 -6.18 -16.36
CA ALA A 37 10.41 -7.44 -16.95
C ALA A 37 9.65 -7.80 -18.23
N TYR A 38 8.43 -7.31 -18.35
CA TYR A 38 7.55 -7.52 -19.50
C TYR A 38 7.19 -6.21 -20.22
N GLY A 39 7.97 -5.12 -19.99
CA GLY A 39 7.77 -3.82 -20.63
C GLY A 39 6.97 -2.83 -19.77
N GLN A 40 6.62 -1.69 -20.36
CA GLN A 40 5.90 -0.61 -19.69
C GLN A 40 4.40 -0.92 -19.66
N GLY A 41 3.83 -1.12 -18.47
CA GLY A 41 2.41 -1.43 -18.32
C GLY A 41 1.96 -1.56 -16.87
N LEU A 42 0.66 -1.75 -16.71
CA LEU A 42 0.05 -2.17 -15.44
C LEU A 42 -0.04 -3.70 -15.45
N TYR A 43 0.47 -4.34 -14.43
CA TYR A 43 0.53 -5.79 -14.34
C TYR A 43 -0.61 -6.31 -13.47
N PHE A 44 -1.32 -7.31 -13.98
CA PHE A 44 -2.38 -8.01 -13.28
C PHE A 44 -2.12 -9.51 -13.33
N ALA A 45 -2.53 -10.22 -12.30
CA ALA A 45 -2.45 -11.67 -12.24
C ALA A 45 -3.85 -12.28 -12.29
N GLU A 46 -4.02 -13.39 -12.96
CA GLU A 46 -5.26 -14.17 -12.94
C GLU A 46 -5.51 -14.81 -11.57
N SER A 47 -4.43 -15.14 -10.86
CA SER A 47 -4.47 -15.73 -9.53
C SER A 47 -4.28 -14.69 -8.44
N GLU A 48 -5.18 -14.68 -7.46
CA GLU A 48 -5.06 -13.84 -6.27
C GLU A 48 -3.78 -14.15 -5.48
N ASP A 49 -3.39 -15.43 -5.39
CA ASP A 49 -2.18 -15.84 -4.65
C ASP A 49 -0.91 -15.31 -5.31
N VAL A 50 -0.85 -15.24 -6.64
CA VAL A 50 0.27 -14.64 -7.36
C VAL A 50 0.33 -13.15 -7.08
N ALA A 51 -0.78 -12.42 -7.19
CA ALA A 51 -0.82 -11.00 -6.87
C ALA A 51 -0.47 -10.74 -5.39
N ARG A 52 -0.90 -11.60 -4.48
CA ARG A 52 -0.56 -11.55 -3.06
C ARG A 52 0.94 -11.74 -2.82
N SER A 53 1.56 -12.69 -3.50
CA SER A 53 3.00 -12.92 -3.39
C SER A 53 3.82 -11.71 -3.83
N TYR A 54 3.41 -11.03 -4.89
CA TYR A 54 4.01 -9.77 -5.34
C TYR A 54 3.83 -8.65 -4.31
N ARG A 55 2.60 -8.47 -3.80
CA ARG A 55 2.34 -7.50 -2.73
C ARG A 55 3.24 -7.74 -1.53
N ASP A 56 3.34 -8.97 -1.06
CA ASP A 56 4.11 -9.33 0.12
C ASP A 56 5.61 -9.19 -0.11
N ALA A 57 6.10 -9.54 -1.28
CA ALA A 57 7.50 -9.35 -1.67
C ALA A 57 7.87 -7.85 -1.73
N LEU A 58 7.02 -7.01 -2.27
CA LEU A 58 7.24 -5.56 -2.34
C LEU A 58 7.11 -4.91 -0.95
N ALA A 59 6.06 -5.25 -0.20
CA ALA A 59 5.84 -4.75 1.14
C ALA A 59 6.92 -5.21 2.13
N SER A 60 7.51 -6.38 1.93
CA SER A 60 8.59 -6.90 2.79
C SER A 60 9.89 -6.11 2.68
N ARG A 61 10.14 -5.47 1.53
CA ARG A 61 11.32 -4.64 1.29
C ARG A 61 11.20 -3.28 1.97
N ARG A 62 10.01 -2.68 1.90
CA ARG A 62 9.70 -1.38 2.54
C ARG A 62 8.24 -1.35 2.95
N PRO A 63 7.87 -1.81 4.16
CA PRO A 63 6.53 -1.61 4.66
C PRO A 63 6.33 -0.11 4.89
N SER A 64 5.75 0.58 3.94
CA SER A 64 5.36 1.99 4.09
C SER A 64 3.87 2.02 4.39
N PRO A 65 3.47 2.19 5.65
CA PRO A 65 2.06 2.30 5.96
C PRO A 65 1.48 3.58 5.37
N THR A 66 0.18 3.54 5.07
CA THR A 66 -0.60 4.73 4.71
C THR A 66 -1.69 4.99 5.74
N TYR A 67 -2.13 6.23 5.84
CA TYR A 67 -3.23 6.66 6.69
C TYR A 67 -4.28 7.39 5.87
N LYS A 68 -5.51 6.87 5.82
CA LYS A 68 -6.59 7.38 4.95
C LYS A 68 -6.17 7.48 3.48
N GLY A 69 -5.45 6.48 2.98
CA GLY A 69 -4.92 6.46 1.62
C GLY A 69 -3.75 7.43 1.36
N ARG A 70 -3.31 8.22 2.35
CA ARG A 70 -2.22 9.17 2.23
C ARG A 70 -0.90 8.54 2.69
N GLY A 71 0.13 8.66 1.85
CA GLY A 71 1.51 8.32 2.17
C GLY A 71 2.26 9.46 2.87
N TYR A 72 3.53 9.24 3.16
CA TYR A 72 4.38 10.20 3.87
C TYR A 72 4.52 11.56 3.18
N ASP A 73 4.54 11.60 1.86
CA ASP A 73 4.62 12.80 1.03
C ASP A 73 3.37 13.68 1.09
N GLN A 74 2.29 13.14 1.62
CA GLN A 74 0.97 13.80 1.73
C GLN A 74 0.56 14.09 3.19
N LEU A 75 1.45 13.76 4.13
CA LEU A 75 1.26 13.98 5.56
C LEU A 75 2.31 14.94 6.08
N ASP A 76 1.96 15.71 7.10
CA ASP A 76 2.85 16.63 7.78
C ASP A 76 2.68 16.55 9.32
N GLY A 77 3.53 17.27 10.01
CA GLY A 77 3.45 17.47 11.45
C GLY A 77 3.26 16.17 12.26
N PRO A 78 2.34 16.18 13.23
CA PRO A 78 2.10 15.04 14.11
C PRO A 78 1.56 13.78 13.39
N GLU A 79 0.77 13.93 12.31
CA GLU A 79 0.28 12.77 11.55
C GLU A 79 1.43 12.02 10.86
N TYR A 80 2.36 12.75 10.25
CA TYR A 80 3.59 12.17 9.66
C TYR A 80 4.41 11.41 10.70
N ARG A 81 4.67 12.05 11.87
CA ARG A 81 5.47 11.43 12.93
C ARG A 81 4.78 10.21 13.55
N ALA A 82 3.46 10.27 13.69
CA ALA A 82 2.65 9.15 14.17
C ALA A 82 2.71 7.95 13.21
N LEU A 83 2.56 8.18 11.90
CA LEU A 83 2.66 7.13 10.90
C LEU A 83 4.09 6.55 10.85
N SER A 84 5.12 7.39 10.98
CA SER A 84 6.52 6.95 11.08
C SER A 84 6.80 6.09 12.32
N ALA A 85 6.10 6.36 13.43
CA ALA A 85 6.20 5.52 14.62
C ALA A 85 5.59 4.13 14.38
N ILE A 86 4.43 4.06 13.72
CA ILE A 86 3.80 2.80 13.29
C ILE A 86 4.72 2.01 12.35
N GLU A 87 5.29 2.67 11.33
CA GLU A 87 6.22 2.03 10.40
C GLU A 87 7.40 1.38 11.13
N ARG A 88 7.95 2.06 12.12
CA ARG A 88 9.07 1.54 12.91
C ARG A 88 8.71 0.22 13.58
N GLU A 89 7.54 0.12 14.20
CA GLU A 89 7.09 -1.12 14.85
C GLU A 89 6.88 -2.24 13.83
N VAL A 90 6.29 -1.93 12.67
CA VAL A 90 6.08 -2.91 11.59
C VAL A 90 7.40 -3.40 11.01
N ARG A 91 8.43 -2.56 10.94
CA ARG A 91 9.78 -2.98 10.49
C ARG A 91 10.39 -4.05 11.41
N TYR A 92 10.14 -3.94 12.71
CA TYR A 92 10.63 -4.93 13.68
C TYR A 92 9.77 -6.19 13.72
N ASN A 93 8.46 -6.05 13.56
CA ASN A 93 7.53 -7.18 13.52
C ASN A 93 6.52 -7.01 12.38
N LYS A 94 6.79 -7.69 11.27
CA LYS A 94 6.01 -7.62 10.02
C LYS A 94 4.59 -8.22 10.13
N ASN A 95 4.31 -8.96 11.20
CA ASN A 95 3.04 -9.65 11.39
C ASN A 95 2.02 -8.84 12.21
N LEU A 96 2.35 -7.60 12.58
CA LEU A 96 1.43 -6.75 13.33
C LEU A 96 0.26 -6.32 12.45
N SER A 97 -0.94 -6.49 12.96
CA SER A 97 -2.12 -5.81 12.43
C SER A 97 -2.02 -4.28 12.63
N PRO A 98 -2.77 -3.47 11.88
CA PRO A 98 -2.80 -2.02 12.08
C PRO A 98 -3.09 -1.59 13.53
N LYS A 99 -3.97 -2.32 14.22
CA LYS A 99 -4.29 -2.07 15.62
C LYS A 99 -3.10 -2.35 16.53
N GLU A 100 -2.47 -3.51 16.39
CA GLU A 100 -1.31 -3.89 17.20
C GLU A 100 -0.11 -2.98 16.94
N ALA A 101 0.14 -2.60 15.70
CA ALA A 101 1.22 -1.68 15.32
C ALA A 101 1.01 -0.29 15.95
N LYS A 102 -0.23 0.22 15.94
CA LYS A 102 -0.60 1.46 16.60
C LYS A 102 -0.37 1.39 18.13
N GLU A 103 -0.83 0.31 18.75
CA GLU A 103 -0.67 0.11 20.21
C GLU A 103 0.81 -0.01 20.61
N ALA A 104 1.61 -0.72 19.81
CA ALA A 104 3.05 -0.82 19.98
C ALA A 104 3.72 0.56 19.84
N ALA A 105 3.35 1.34 18.82
CA ALA A 105 3.87 2.69 18.62
C ALA A 105 3.54 3.63 19.80
N ILE A 106 2.33 3.57 20.33
CA ILE A 106 1.93 4.34 21.51
C ILE A 106 2.79 3.93 22.73
N THR A 107 3.00 2.64 22.93
CA THR A 107 3.81 2.11 24.04
C THR A 107 5.26 2.58 23.92
N SER A 108 5.84 2.45 22.73
CA SER A 108 7.21 2.85 22.43
C SER A 108 7.43 4.36 22.64
N LEU A 109 6.50 5.18 22.12
CA LEU A 109 6.55 6.64 22.31
C LEU A 109 6.40 7.07 23.79
N ASN A 110 5.53 6.43 24.55
CA ASN A 110 5.43 6.71 25.99
C ASN A 110 6.73 6.38 26.73
N GLN A 111 7.40 5.29 26.38
CA GLN A 111 8.71 4.94 26.96
C GLN A 111 9.78 5.97 26.58
N GLN A 112 9.80 6.41 25.30
CA GLN A 112 10.73 7.45 24.84
C GLN A 112 10.47 8.78 25.55
N LYS A 113 9.20 9.18 25.70
CA LYS A 113 8.82 10.38 26.47
C LYS A 113 9.32 10.32 27.92
N LYS A 114 9.13 9.16 28.58
CA LYS A 114 9.61 8.97 29.95
C LYS A 114 11.13 9.14 30.05
N ARG A 115 11.88 8.49 29.16
CA ARG A 115 13.35 8.62 29.10
C ARG A 115 13.77 10.07 28.80
N ALA A 116 13.07 10.75 27.92
CA ALA A 116 13.32 12.15 27.60
C ALA A 116 13.10 13.06 28.82
N ALA A 117 12.06 12.82 29.61
CA ALA A 117 11.80 13.58 30.81
C ALA A 117 12.91 13.45 31.87
N GLU A 118 13.59 12.30 31.93
CA GLU A 118 14.65 12.01 32.86
C GLU A 118 16.02 12.50 32.43
N ASN A 119 16.30 12.48 31.08
CA ASN A 119 17.66 12.63 30.55
C ASN A 119 17.89 13.86 29.66
N ILE A 120 16.85 14.61 29.29
CA ILE A 120 16.99 15.81 28.44
C ILE A 120 17.30 17.04 29.32
N ASP A 121 18.11 17.92 28.75
CA ASP A 121 18.42 19.22 29.33
C ASP A 121 17.14 19.97 29.74
N PRO A 122 17.04 20.46 30.98
CA PRO A 122 15.88 21.20 31.45
C PRO A 122 15.46 22.38 30.58
N ALA A 123 16.41 23.02 29.88
CA ALA A 123 16.13 24.17 29.02
C ALA A 123 15.26 23.86 27.81
N ILE A 124 15.36 22.64 27.26
CA ILE A 124 14.63 22.21 26.06
C ILE A 124 13.62 21.08 26.35
N ARG A 125 13.56 20.64 27.60
CA ARG A 125 12.72 19.50 28.01
C ARG A 125 11.25 19.75 27.73
N GLY A 126 10.77 20.96 28.03
CA GLY A 126 9.35 21.31 27.85
C GLY A 126 8.89 21.16 26.41
N ASP A 127 9.63 21.73 25.47
CA ASP A 127 9.30 21.67 24.06
C ASP A 127 9.35 20.23 23.53
N ARG A 128 10.37 19.46 23.92
CA ARG A 128 10.49 18.05 23.55
C ARG A 128 9.36 17.18 24.08
N LEU A 129 8.92 17.40 25.31
CA LEU A 129 7.80 16.65 25.89
C LEU A 129 6.49 17.00 25.20
N LYS A 130 6.32 18.26 24.78
CA LYS A 130 5.17 18.69 23.97
C LYS A 130 5.12 17.98 22.62
N ASP A 131 6.24 17.86 21.90
CA ASP A 131 6.30 17.10 20.65
C ASP A 131 5.80 15.66 20.84
N TYR A 132 6.24 14.99 21.91
CA TYR A 132 5.75 13.63 22.23
C TYR A 132 4.24 13.60 22.52
N ASP A 133 3.70 14.63 23.16
CA ASP A 133 2.27 14.70 23.45
C ASP A 133 1.43 14.90 22.19
N GLU A 134 1.92 15.70 21.25
CA GLU A 134 1.29 15.89 19.95
C GLU A 134 1.29 14.58 19.16
N ASP A 135 2.41 13.88 19.10
CA ASP A 135 2.53 12.61 18.37
C ASP A 135 1.65 11.52 18.99
N LEU A 136 1.61 11.41 20.31
CA LEU A 136 0.74 10.50 21.03
C LEU A 136 -0.75 10.84 20.81
N SER A 137 -1.09 12.12 20.74
CA SER A 137 -2.45 12.58 20.42
C SER A 137 -2.83 12.15 19.02
N ALA A 138 -1.96 12.38 18.03
CA ALA A 138 -2.18 11.95 16.66
C ALA A 138 -2.38 10.44 16.57
N LEU A 139 -1.49 9.64 17.19
CA LEU A 139 -1.63 8.18 17.22
C LEU A 139 -2.96 7.72 17.83
N ARG A 140 -3.40 8.35 18.92
CA ARG A 140 -4.66 7.97 19.57
C ARG A 140 -5.88 8.26 18.70
N THR A 141 -5.85 9.35 17.94
CA THR A 141 -6.94 9.74 17.02
C THR A 141 -6.98 8.93 15.73
N MET A 142 -5.87 8.35 15.29
CA MET A 142 -5.81 7.47 14.14
C MET A 142 -6.69 6.23 14.38
N ARG A 143 -7.64 5.98 13.48
CA ARG A 143 -8.45 4.75 13.51
C ARG A 143 -7.63 3.63 12.88
N PRO A 144 -7.57 2.44 13.49
CA PRO A 144 -6.85 1.30 12.91
C PRO A 144 -7.33 0.93 11.50
N ASP A 145 -8.63 1.07 11.23
CA ASP A 145 -9.24 0.76 9.93
C ASP A 145 -8.79 1.72 8.81
N ASP A 146 -8.31 2.92 9.18
CA ASP A 146 -7.78 3.91 8.25
C ASP A 146 -6.26 3.72 8.00
N ILE A 147 -5.63 2.77 8.70
CA ILE A 147 -4.20 2.46 8.57
C ILE A 147 -4.05 1.21 7.72
N VAL A 148 -3.30 1.31 6.63
CA VAL A 148 -2.95 0.16 5.79
C VAL A 148 -1.46 -0.14 5.94
N ILE A 149 -1.15 -1.40 6.27
CA ILE A 149 0.22 -1.89 6.43
C ILE A 149 0.45 -2.98 5.39
N GLY A 150 1.57 -2.91 4.69
CA GLY A 150 1.96 -3.99 3.78
C GLY A 150 1.29 -3.99 2.42
N GLY A 151 0.67 -2.88 2.02
CA GLY A 151 0.04 -2.74 0.71
C GLY A 151 -1.37 -3.33 0.62
N ARG A 152 -1.99 -3.16 -0.54
CA ARG A 152 -3.37 -3.64 -0.82
C ARG A 152 -3.43 -4.63 -1.96
N MET A 153 -4.47 -5.45 -1.90
CA MET A 153 -4.93 -6.27 -3.01
C MET A 153 -6.08 -5.56 -3.71
N TYR A 154 -6.01 -5.48 -5.02
CA TYR A 154 -7.06 -4.94 -5.87
C TYR A 154 -7.60 -6.06 -6.73
N LYS A 155 -8.91 -6.27 -6.68
CA LYS A 155 -9.63 -7.11 -7.61
C LYS A 155 -10.20 -6.20 -8.68
N VAL A 156 -9.88 -6.47 -9.92
CA VAL A 156 -10.33 -5.68 -11.07
C VAL A 156 -11.09 -6.55 -12.04
N ASN A 157 -11.94 -5.93 -12.82
CA ASN A 157 -12.58 -6.54 -13.96
C ASN A 157 -12.07 -5.80 -15.21
N ILE A 158 -11.31 -6.50 -16.05
CA ILE A 158 -10.77 -5.95 -17.29
C ILE A 158 -11.87 -6.11 -18.35
N ASP A 159 -12.35 -4.99 -18.89
CA ASP A 159 -13.38 -4.96 -19.92
C ASP A 159 -12.75 -5.27 -21.29
N ALA A 160 -12.36 -6.54 -21.46
CA ALA A 160 -11.83 -7.09 -22.70
C ALA A 160 -12.27 -8.54 -22.84
N ASP A 161 -12.44 -9.00 -24.07
CA ASP A 161 -12.60 -10.43 -24.32
C ASP A 161 -11.24 -11.13 -24.27
N PRO A 162 -11.18 -12.42 -23.84
CA PRO A 162 -9.94 -13.19 -23.93
C PRO A 162 -9.32 -13.18 -25.33
N ASP A 163 -10.15 -13.18 -26.37
CA ASP A 163 -9.71 -13.14 -27.76
C ASP A 163 -9.15 -11.77 -28.21
N GLU A 164 -9.24 -10.74 -27.37
CA GLU A 164 -8.63 -9.43 -27.59
C GLU A 164 -7.26 -9.29 -26.91
N LEU A 165 -6.89 -10.26 -26.07
CA LEU A 165 -5.63 -10.25 -25.34
C LEU A 165 -4.53 -10.99 -26.11
N VAL A 166 -3.32 -10.44 -26.04
CA VAL A 166 -2.13 -11.07 -26.59
C VAL A 166 -1.67 -12.18 -25.65
N ASP A 167 -1.49 -13.39 -26.19
CA ASP A 167 -0.81 -14.47 -25.48
C ASP A 167 0.69 -14.36 -25.73
N TRP A 168 1.45 -14.12 -24.68
CA TRP A 168 2.91 -13.93 -24.76
C TRP A 168 3.64 -15.18 -25.24
N ASP A 169 3.11 -16.35 -24.95
CA ASP A 169 3.73 -17.64 -25.28
C ASP A 169 3.27 -18.19 -26.63
N ALA A 170 2.27 -17.58 -27.27
CA ALA A 170 1.74 -18.01 -28.55
C ALA A 170 2.46 -17.35 -29.73
N PRO A 171 2.66 -18.08 -30.85
CA PRO A 171 3.18 -17.52 -32.10
C PRO A 171 2.29 -16.38 -32.61
N VAL A 172 2.88 -15.42 -33.34
CA VAL A 172 2.13 -14.28 -33.96
C VAL A 172 0.93 -14.73 -34.76
N GLY A 173 1.05 -15.85 -35.47
CA GLY A 173 -0.05 -16.41 -36.29
C GLY A 173 -1.26 -16.89 -35.49
N ASP A 174 -1.10 -17.14 -34.21
CA ASP A 174 -2.15 -17.60 -33.30
C ASP A 174 -2.68 -16.46 -32.39
N GLN A 175 -2.15 -15.26 -32.57
CA GLN A 175 -2.56 -14.06 -31.82
C GLN A 175 -3.90 -13.50 -32.35
N PRO A 176 -4.55 -12.61 -31.55
CA PRO A 176 -5.71 -11.85 -32.01
C PRO A 176 -5.46 -11.13 -33.36
N LYS A 177 -6.46 -11.05 -34.22
CA LYS A 177 -6.33 -10.44 -35.53
C LYS A 177 -5.76 -9.03 -35.52
N ALA A 178 -6.08 -8.25 -34.48
CA ALA A 178 -5.56 -6.89 -34.32
C ALA A 178 -4.04 -6.82 -34.11
N VAL A 179 -3.39 -7.95 -33.80
CA VAL A 179 -1.92 -8.05 -33.59
C VAL A 179 -1.23 -8.62 -34.83
N GLN A 180 -1.98 -9.30 -35.72
CA GLN A 180 -1.44 -9.93 -36.92
C GLN A 180 -1.32 -8.95 -38.09
N GLU A 181 -1.98 -7.78 -38.02
CA GLU A 181 -1.96 -6.70 -39.03
C GLU A 181 -0.78 -5.73 -38.78
#